data_8928bd0b0f30b4b662775288eef78253
#
_entry.id   8928bd0b0f30b4b662775288eef78253
#
_cell.length_a   1.000
_cell.length_b   1.000
_cell.length_c   1.000
_cell.angle_alpha   90.00
_cell.angle_beta   90.00
_cell.angle_gamma   90.00
#
_symmetry.space_group_name_H-M   'P 1'
#
loop_
_entity.id
_entity.type
_entity.pdbx_description
1 polymer ?
#
loop_
_entity_poly.entity_id
_entity_poly.type
_entity_poly.pdbx_seq_one_letter_code
_entity_poly.pdbx_strand_id
1 'polypeptide(L)'
;MLNTSTPSLARAWDHLLGGGASFAADQALALRLEALYPEIRVVLSSSRTYAAGAITRIASSGVDQYLDLGSGLPTRPSTHETARAILPAARVVYVDRDPAVTAHGRALIPAGVRYVQGDLAEPEAILASGDLTGFIDFSRPACLVLALVLHVLDPGTARAVVGVLVRALAPGSYLVVTAAAGESVALPESVWPGRFAADDLASFFAGLDPVPPGVNEGGILCGAGFKAPAAEGAVATGRTGTPWTR
;
A
#
# COMPACT_ATOMS: atom_id res chain seq x y z
N MET A 1 -27.69 3.82 -1.68
CA MET A 1 -27.32 5.21 -1.27
C MET A 1 -26.01 5.14 -0.53
N LEU A 2 -25.07 6.04 -0.82
CA LEU A 2 -23.82 6.13 -0.06
C LEU A 2 -24.16 6.60 1.38
N ASN A 3 -23.62 5.90 2.38
CA ASN A 3 -23.78 6.30 3.78
C ASN A 3 -22.77 7.42 4.09
N THR A 4 -23.22 8.66 4.07
CA THR A 4 -22.42 9.86 4.34
C THR A 4 -22.42 10.25 5.81
N SER A 5 -23.27 9.63 6.65
CA SER A 5 -23.36 9.90 8.08
C SER A 5 -22.39 9.06 8.92
N THR A 6 -21.93 7.90 8.40
CA THR A 6 -20.89 7.10 9.05
C THR A 6 -19.53 7.56 8.54
N PRO A 7 -18.62 7.98 9.45
CA PRO A 7 -17.29 8.42 9.04
C PRO A 7 -16.46 7.26 8.47
N SER A 8 -15.63 7.57 7.48
CA SER A 8 -14.67 6.65 6.88
C SER A 8 -13.26 7.19 7.09
N LEU A 9 -12.33 6.31 7.51
CA LEU A 9 -10.92 6.68 7.64
C LEU A 9 -10.33 7.13 6.31
N ALA A 10 -10.66 6.44 5.21
CA ALA A 10 -10.17 6.81 3.88
C ALA A 10 -10.57 8.23 3.48
N ARG A 11 -11.82 8.63 3.77
CA ARG A 11 -12.31 9.99 3.50
C ARG A 11 -11.77 11.03 4.49
N ALA A 12 -11.52 10.62 5.75
CA ALA A 12 -10.85 11.47 6.73
C ALA A 12 -9.39 11.73 6.35
N TRP A 13 -8.67 10.72 5.83
CA TRP A 13 -7.32 10.88 5.29
C TRP A 13 -7.29 11.81 4.07
N ASP A 14 -8.25 11.65 3.15
CA ASP A 14 -8.40 12.57 2.01
C ASP A 14 -8.53 14.02 2.48
N HIS A 15 -9.39 14.27 3.48
CA HIS A 15 -9.54 15.61 4.07
C HIS A 15 -8.25 16.15 4.68
N LEU A 16 -7.54 15.34 5.48
CA LEU A 16 -6.25 15.72 6.08
C LEU A 16 -5.17 16.04 5.05
N LEU A 17 -5.25 15.42 3.88
CA LEU A 17 -4.34 15.65 2.75
C LEU A 17 -4.80 16.76 1.80
N GLY A 18 -5.88 17.48 2.14
CA GLY A 18 -6.42 18.59 1.35
C GLY A 18 -7.31 18.17 0.19
N GLY A 19 -7.78 16.91 0.16
CA GLY A 19 -8.78 16.43 -0.78
C GLY A 19 -10.19 16.93 -0.51
N GLY A 20 -11.08 16.81 -1.49
CA GLY A 20 -12.44 17.35 -1.45
C GLY A 20 -13.56 16.31 -1.38
N ALA A 21 -13.24 15.01 -1.18
CA ALA A 21 -14.23 13.94 -1.23
C ALA A 21 -14.79 13.53 0.14
N SER A 22 -14.57 14.35 1.17
CA SER A 22 -15.03 14.11 2.55
C SER A 22 -16.39 14.74 2.83
N PHE A 23 -17.19 14.08 3.69
CA PHE A 23 -18.45 14.61 4.22
C PHE A 23 -18.24 15.13 5.65
N ALA A 24 -19.25 15.80 6.21
CA ALA A 24 -19.17 16.41 7.55
C ALA A 24 -18.73 15.41 8.65
N ALA A 25 -19.20 14.15 8.59
CA ALA A 25 -18.80 13.11 9.54
C ALA A 25 -17.31 12.75 9.43
N ASP A 26 -16.77 12.73 8.20
CA ASP A 26 -15.35 12.44 7.93
C ASP A 26 -14.46 13.58 8.39
N GLN A 27 -14.87 14.81 8.15
CA GLN A 27 -14.17 16.03 8.60
C GLN A 27 -14.11 16.10 10.12
N ALA A 28 -15.23 15.81 10.80
CA ALA A 28 -15.26 15.74 12.26
C ALA A 28 -14.33 14.66 12.81
N LEU A 29 -14.28 13.48 12.16
CA LEU A 29 -13.32 12.44 12.49
C LEU A 29 -11.87 12.92 12.26
N ALA A 30 -11.58 13.53 11.12
CA ALA A 30 -10.26 14.03 10.77
C ALA A 30 -9.73 15.04 11.81
N LEU A 31 -10.55 16.02 12.19
CA LEU A 31 -10.20 17.02 13.22
C LEU A 31 -9.94 16.36 14.58
N ARG A 32 -10.75 15.36 14.96
CA ARG A 32 -10.55 14.61 16.20
C ARG A 32 -9.24 13.81 16.18
N LEU A 33 -8.92 13.17 15.07
CA LEU A 33 -7.69 12.40 14.92
C LEU A 33 -6.47 13.32 14.96
N GLU A 34 -6.52 14.48 14.30
CA GLU A 34 -5.46 15.49 14.32
C GLU A 34 -5.24 16.06 15.73
N ALA A 35 -6.31 16.28 16.50
CA ALA A 35 -6.20 16.73 17.89
C ALA A 35 -5.55 15.69 18.80
N LEU A 36 -5.77 14.39 18.56
CA LEU A 36 -5.16 13.28 19.30
C LEU A 36 -3.75 12.94 18.81
N TYR A 37 -3.45 13.18 17.56
CA TYR A 37 -2.16 12.90 16.92
C TYR A 37 -1.78 14.07 16.00
N PRO A 38 -1.21 15.16 16.53
CA PRO A 38 -0.90 16.37 15.77
C PRO A 38 -0.02 16.16 14.54
N GLU A 39 0.83 15.12 14.57
CA GLU A 39 1.76 14.80 13.48
C GLU A 39 1.13 13.97 12.35
N ILE A 40 -0.17 13.66 12.44
CA ILE A 40 -0.84 12.76 11.50
C ILE A 40 -0.71 13.21 10.04
N ARG A 41 -0.76 14.52 9.75
CA ARG A 41 -0.58 15.04 8.39
C ARG A 41 0.83 14.75 7.85
N VAL A 42 1.84 14.88 8.71
CA VAL A 42 3.23 14.58 8.37
C VAL A 42 3.37 13.10 8.07
N VAL A 43 2.80 12.23 8.91
CA VAL A 43 2.80 10.78 8.72
C VAL A 43 2.14 10.39 7.39
N LEU A 44 0.95 10.94 7.12
CA LEU A 44 0.22 10.70 5.86
C LEU A 44 1.02 11.15 4.63
N SER A 45 1.60 12.34 4.66
CA SER A 45 2.39 12.88 3.53
C SER A 45 3.71 12.14 3.33
N SER A 46 4.41 11.80 4.42
CA SER A 46 5.66 11.02 4.37
C SER A 46 5.44 9.62 3.80
N SER A 47 4.34 8.94 4.21
CA SER A 47 3.95 7.66 3.65
C SER A 47 3.79 7.72 2.13
N ARG A 48 3.07 8.71 1.64
CA ARG A 48 2.86 8.90 0.19
C ARG A 48 4.14 9.20 -0.55
N THR A 49 4.98 10.06 0.01
CA THR A 49 6.28 10.41 -0.58
C THR A 49 7.17 9.17 -0.69
N TYR A 50 7.23 8.36 0.36
CA TYR A 50 7.99 7.11 0.32
C TYR A 50 7.44 6.13 -0.71
N ALA A 51 6.13 5.89 -0.70
CA ALA A 51 5.49 4.97 -1.64
C ALA A 51 5.72 5.42 -3.10
N ALA A 52 5.55 6.70 -3.41
CA ALA A 52 5.81 7.25 -4.74
C ALA A 52 7.28 7.07 -5.16
N GLY A 53 8.23 7.32 -4.26
CA GLY A 53 9.66 7.09 -4.53
C GLY A 53 9.99 5.61 -4.79
N ALA A 54 9.41 4.69 -4.01
CA ALA A 54 9.56 3.25 -4.20
C ALA A 54 8.95 2.80 -5.53
N ILE A 55 7.70 3.21 -5.83
CA ILE A 55 7.00 2.90 -7.08
C ILE A 55 7.80 3.40 -8.30
N THR A 56 8.34 4.62 -8.25
CA THR A 56 9.18 5.16 -9.33
C THR A 56 10.38 4.25 -9.64
N ARG A 57 11.09 3.80 -8.61
CA ARG A 57 12.24 2.89 -8.77
C ARG A 57 11.82 1.53 -9.30
N ILE A 58 10.73 0.97 -8.77
CA ILE A 58 10.19 -0.33 -9.17
C ILE A 58 9.71 -0.27 -10.64
N ALA A 59 9.04 0.80 -11.05
CA ALA A 59 8.69 1.02 -12.45
C ALA A 59 9.92 1.10 -13.35
N SER A 60 10.99 1.77 -12.88
CA SER A 60 12.26 1.85 -13.62
C SER A 60 12.96 0.50 -13.78
N SER A 61 12.65 -0.51 -12.95
CA SER A 61 13.12 -1.89 -13.13
C SER A 61 12.26 -2.71 -14.11
N GLY A 62 11.20 -2.13 -14.66
CA GLY A 62 10.35 -2.76 -15.68
C GLY A 62 9.10 -3.46 -15.13
N VAL A 63 8.79 -3.35 -13.83
CA VAL A 63 7.55 -3.89 -13.26
C VAL A 63 6.37 -3.02 -13.67
N ASP A 64 5.43 -3.62 -14.39
CA ASP A 64 4.29 -2.94 -15.03
C ASP A 64 2.94 -3.27 -14.42
N GLN A 65 2.91 -4.01 -13.28
CA GLN A 65 1.70 -4.39 -12.57
C GLN A 65 1.77 -3.95 -11.11
N TYR A 66 0.72 -3.30 -10.62
CA TYR A 66 0.64 -2.76 -9.25
C TYR A 66 -0.69 -3.14 -8.62
N LEU A 67 -0.64 -3.60 -7.38
CA LEU A 67 -1.80 -3.88 -6.53
C LEU A 67 -1.68 -3.03 -5.28
N ASP A 68 -2.52 -2.01 -5.15
CA ASP A 68 -2.54 -1.05 -4.05
C ASP A 68 -3.74 -1.38 -3.14
N LEU A 69 -3.47 -1.96 -1.98
CA LEU A 69 -4.46 -2.49 -1.05
C LEU A 69 -4.73 -1.50 0.09
N GLY A 70 -6.01 -1.28 0.37
CA GLY A 70 -6.45 -0.23 1.29
C GLY A 70 -6.08 1.15 0.77
N SER A 71 -6.23 1.31 -0.54
CA SER A 71 -5.73 2.46 -1.29
C SER A 71 -6.35 3.80 -0.87
N GLY A 72 -7.52 3.77 -0.27
CA GLY A 72 -8.30 4.98 -0.02
C GLY A 72 -8.68 5.67 -1.33
N LEU A 73 -8.96 6.97 -1.23
CA LEU A 73 -9.25 7.81 -2.40
C LEU A 73 -7.98 8.14 -3.20
N PRO A 74 -8.10 8.30 -4.53
CA PRO A 74 -6.96 8.59 -5.40
C PRO A 74 -6.46 10.02 -5.18
N THR A 75 -5.57 10.21 -4.22
CA THR A 75 -4.90 11.48 -3.95
C THR A 75 -3.56 11.54 -4.68
N ARG A 76 -3.15 12.73 -5.13
CA ARG A 76 -1.93 12.93 -5.91
C ARG A 76 -0.67 13.02 -5.05
N PRO A 77 0.48 12.47 -5.51
CA PRO A 77 0.61 11.57 -6.65
C PRO A 77 0.04 10.18 -6.32
N SER A 78 -0.83 9.67 -7.18
CA SER A 78 -1.39 8.33 -7.03
C SER A 78 -0.44 7.25 -7.57
N THR A 79 -0.66 5.99 -7.18
CA THR A 79 0.14 4.85 -7.65
C THR A 79 0.19 4.77 -9.17
N HIS A 80 -0.95 4.95 -9.84
CA HIS A 80 -0.98 4.89 -11.31
C HIS A 80 -0.31 6.09 -11.98
N GLU A 81 -0.45 7.29 -11.45
CA GLU A 81 0.26 8.46 -11.98
C GLU A 81 1.78 8.28 -11.86
N THR A 82 2.24 7.81 -10.71
CA THR A 82 3.66 7.57 -10.44
C THR A 82 4.23 6.46 -11.34
N ALA A 83 3.57 5.30 -11.42
CA ALA A 83 4.03 4.19 -12.24
C ALA A 83 4.03 4.54 -13.74
N ARG A 84 2.99 5.22 -14.22
CA ARG A 84 2.81 5.58 -15.63
C ARG A 84 3.68 6.74 -16.09
N ALA A 85 4.20 7.53 -15.19
CA ALA A 85 5.24 8.51 -15.53
C ALA A 85 6.51 7.83 -16.07
N ILE A 86 6.76 6.56 -15.70
CA ILE A 86 7.90 5.74 -16.15
C ILE A 86 7.46 4.72 -17.20
N LEU A 87 6.38 3.99 -16.94
CA LEU A 87 5.81 2.95 -17.80
C LEU A 87 4.37 3.32 -18.17
N PRO A 88 4.12 4.01 -19.28
CA PRO A 88 2.79 4.51 -19.64
C PRO A 88 1.68 3.45 -19.71
N ALA A 89 2.04 2.19 -20.00
CA ALA A 89 1.13 1.05 -20.06
C ALA A 89 0.95 0.31 -18.72
N ALA A 90 1.52 0.81 -17.62
CA ALA A 90 1.41 0.17 -16.31
C ALA A 90 -0.05 -0.02 -15.90
N ARG A 91 -0.36 -1.24 -15.43
CA ARG A 91 -1.66 -1.64 -14.91
C ARG A 91 -1.68 -1.48 -13.40
N VAL A 92 -2.72 -0.84 -12.89
CA VAL A 92 -2.87 -0.60 -11.45
C VAL A 92 -4.26 -1.02 -11.01
N VAL A 93 -4.33 -1.84 -9.98
CA VAL A 93 -5.57 -2.17 -9.28
C VAL A 93 -5.51 -1.58 -7.89
N TYR A 94 -6.49 -0.77 -7.58
CA TYR A 94 -6.77 -0.27 -6.24
C TYR A 94 -7.81 -1.16 -5.58
N VAL A 95 -7.59 -1.52 -4.33
CA VAL A 95 -8.55 -2.28 -3.54
C VAL A 95 -8.88 -1.51 -2.27
N ASP A 96 -10.15 -1.32 -2.00
CA ASP A 96 -10.62 -0.73 -0.75
C ASP A 96 -11.93 -1.38 -0.31
N ARG A 97 -12.16 -1.47 1.01
CA ARG A 97 -13.39 -2.05 1.54
C ARG A 97 -14.57 -1.08 1.52
N ASP A 98 -14.31 0.24 1.51
CA ASP A 98 -15.35 1.26 1.52
C ASP A 98 -16.00 1.37 0.12
N PRO A 99 -17.30 1.03 -0.02
CA PRO A 99 -17.99 1.13 -1.30
C PRO A 99 -18.07 2.56 -1.84
N ALA A 100 -18.02 3.58 -0.97
CA ALA A 100 -17.99 4.98 -1.39
C ALA A 100 -16.65 5.34 -2.04
N VAL A 101 -15.54 4.87 -1.44
CA VAL A 101 -14.19 5.01 -1.99
C VAL A 101 -14.10 4.32 -3.36
N THR A 102 -14.59 3.09 -3.44
CA THR A 102 -14.55 2.30 -4.67
C THR A 102 -15.38 2.94 -5.78
N ALA A 103 -16.60 3.41 -5.47
CA ALA A 103 -17.46 4.08 -6.44
C ALA A 103 -16.85 5.41 -6.93
N HIS A 104 -16.32 6.21 -6.02
CA HIS A 104 -15.66 7.49 -6.34
C HIS A 104 -14.39 7.27 -7.15
N GLY A 105 -13.57 6.30 -6.74
CA GLY A 105 -12.36 5.92 -7.46
C GLY A 105 -12.65 5.51 -8.89
N ARG A 106 -13.64 4.63 -9.12
CA ARG A 106 -14.04 4.20 -10.47
C ARG A 106 -14.45 5.34 -11.40
N ALA A 107 -15.00 6.42 -10.84
CA ALA A 107 -15.39 7.59 -11.63
C ALA A 107 -14.20 8.46 -12.07
N LEU A 108 -13.05 8.36 -11.43
CA LEU A 108 -11.89 9.23 -11.61
C LEU A 108 -10.72 8.57 -12.34
N ILE A 109 -10.68 7.24 -12.43
CA ILE A 109 -9.53 6.52 -12.98
C ILE A 109 -9.53 6.46 -14.51
N PRO A 110 -8.33 6.52 -15.13
CA PRO A 110 -8.20 6.36 -16.58
C PRO A 110 -8.29 4.87 -16.99
N ALA A 111 -8.38 4.63 -18.32
CA ALA A 111 -8.27 3.29 -18.88
C ALA A 111 -6.98 2.58 -18.40
N GLY A 112 -7.06 1.27 -18.17
CA GLY A 112 -5.94 0.47 -17.65
C GLY A 112 -5.65 0.66 -16.15
N VAL A 113 -6.60 1.23 -15.41
CA VAL A 113 -6.64 1.26 -13.94
C VAL A 113 -7.97 0.70 -13.48
N ARG A 114 -8.01 0.00 -12.35
CA ARG A 114 -9.25 -0.55 -11.78
C ARG A 114 -9.38 -0.22 -10.30
N TYR A 115 -10.61 -0.08 -9.83
CA TYR A 115 -10.98 -0.12 -8.42
C TYR A 115 -11.82 -1.36 -8.15
N VAL A 116 -11.37 -2.17 -7.21
CA VAL A 116 -12.04 -3.41 -6.76
C VAL A 116 -12.45 -3.24 -5.30
N GLN A 117 -13.67 -3.62 -4.96
CA GLN A 117 -14.07 -3.65 -3.56
C GLN A 117 -13.54 -4.95 -2.93
N GLY A 118 -12.85 -4.82 -1.79
CA GLY A 118 -12.31 -5.97 -1.06
C GLY A 118 -11.83 -5.57 0.34
N ASP A 119 -11.95 -6.49 1.29
CA ASP A 119 -11.44 -6.31 2.65
C ASP A 119 -10.05 -6.93 2.78
N LEU A 120 -9.09 -6.13 3.25
CA LEU A 120 -7.72 -6.58 3.48
C LEU A 120 -7.64 -7.75 4.48
N ALA A 121 -8.61 -7.88 5.39
CA ALA A 121 -8.72 -9.01 6.30
C ALA A 121 -9.06 -10.34 5.59
N GLU A 122 -9.50 -10.28 4.34
CA GLU A 122 -9.86 -11.44 3.51
C GLU A 122 -8.99 -11.52 2.24
N PRO A 123 -7.65 -11.67 2.37
CA PRO A 123 -6.71 -11.54 1.25
C PRO A 123 -6.93 -12.61 0.18
N GLU A 124 -7.36 -13.81 0.54
CA GLU A 124 -7.67 -14.88 -0.42
C GLU A 124 -8.89 -14.51 -1.29
N ALA A 125 -9.91 -13.86 -0.71
CA ALA A 125 -11.07 -13.39 -1.47
C ALA A 125 -10.68 -12.29 -2.46
N ILE A 126 -9.79 -11.37 -2.06
CA ILE A 126 -9.23 -10.36 -2.97
C ILE A 126 -8.50 -11.05 -4.13
N LEU A 127 -7.58 -11.97 -3.82
CA LEU A 127 -6.76 -12.67 -4.82
C LEU A 127 -7.59 -13.52 -5.78
N ALA A 128 -8.72 -14.07 -5.33
CA ALA A 128 -9.65 -14.87 -6.14
C ALA A 128 -10.66 -14.02 -6.94
N SER A 129 -10.70 -12.70 -6.71
CA SER A 129 -11.64 -11.81 -7.41
C SER A 129 -11.43 -11.82 -8.92
N GLY A 130 -12.47 -12.06 -9.70
CA GLY A 130 -12.43 -12.01 -11.16
C GLY A 130 -12.04 -10.64 -11.72
N ASP A 131 -12.37 -9.56 -11.01
CA ASP A 131 -11.96 -8.19 -11.37
C ASP A 131 -10.46 -7.99 -11.24
N LEU A 132 -9.80 -8.71 -10.32
CA LEU A 132 -8.36 -8.68 -10.13
C LEU A 132 -7.66 -9.64 -11.09
N THR A 133 -8.02 -10.93 -11.07
CA THR A 133 -7.34 -11.99 -11.86
C THR A 133 -7.49 -11.82 -13.38
N GLY A 134 -8.55 -11.17 -13.83
CA GLY A 134 -8.72 -10.77 -15.23
C GLY A 134 -7.86 -9.56 -15.65
N PHE A 135 -7.08 -8.98 -14.73
CA PHE A 135 -6.33 -7.76 -15.00
C PHE A 135 -4.86 -7.82 -14.52
N ILE A 136 -4.59 -8.44 -13.39
CA ILE A 136 -3.24 -8.71 -12.87
C ILE A 136 -2.89 -10.18 -13.17
N ASP A 137 -1.73 -10.40 -13.77
CA ASP A 137 -1.18 -11.72 -14.02
C ASP A 137 -0.15 -12.04 -12.91
N PHE A 138 -0.57 -12.83 -11.93
CA PHE A 138 0.29 -13.21 -10.81
C PHE A 138 1.42 -14.18 -11.17
N SER A 139 1.48 -14.68 -12.42
CA SER A 139 2.65 -15.43 -12.93
C SER A 139 3.80 -14.52 -13.35
N ARG A 140 3.57 -13.21 -13.43
CA ARG A 140 4.53 -12.17 -13.78
C ARG A 140 4.86 -11.29 -12.56
N PRO A 141 6.03 -10.64 -12.55
CA PRO A 141 6.36 -9.68 -11.51
C PRO A 141 5.28 -8.61 -11.31
N ALA A 142 4.95 -8.33 -10.06
CA ALA A 142 4.03 -7.28 -9.65
C ALA A 142 4.55 -6.54 -8.40
N CYS A 143 4.09 -5.33 -8.19
CA CYS A 143 4.34 -4.56 -6.97
C CYS A 143 3.08 -4.53 -6.11
N LEU A 144 3.20 -5.03 -4.88
CA LEU A 144 2.18 -4.91 -3.84
C LEU A 144 2.46 -3.67 -3.00
N VAL A 145 1.47 -2.80 -2.85
CA VAL A 145 1.57 -1.57 -2.05
C VAL A 145 0.59 -1.63 -0.89
N LEU A 146 1.10 -1.44 0.32
CA LEU A 146 0.38 -1.41 1.59
C LEU A 146 0.75 -0.11 2.32
N ALA A 147 0.20 1.01 1.84
CA ALA A 147 0.57 2.34 2.33
C ALA A 147 -0.40 2.82 3.41
N LEU A 148 0.05 2.83 4.68
CA LEU A 148 -0.74 3.22 5.86
C LEU A 148 -2.10 2.54 5.93
N VAL A 149 -2.14 1.23 5.67
CA VAL A 149 -3.38 0.44 5.77
C VAL A 149 -3.30 -0.64 6.83
N LEU A 150 -2.12 -1.22 7.09
CA LEU A 150 -2.00 -2.36 8.00
C LEU A 150 -2.45 -2.04 9.43
N HIS A 151 -2.46 -0.77 9.82
CA HIS A 151 -2.92 -0.34 11.15
C HIS A 151 -4.41 -0.65 11.45
N VAL A 152 -5.20 -0.99 10.44
CA VAL A 152 -6.61 -1.43 10.64
C VAL A 152 -6.70 -2.87 11.15
N LEU A 153 -5.57 -3.59 11.19
CA LEU A 153 -5.42 -4.95 11.66
C LEU A 153 -4.49 -4.98 12.89
N ASP A 154 -4.70 -5.92 13.80
CA ASP A 154 -3.68 -6.21 14.83
C ASP A 154 -2.40 -6.78 14.20
N PRO A 155 -1.23 -6.71 14.88
CA PRO A 155 0.04 -7.12 14.30
C PRO A 155 0.11 -8.58 13.85
N GLY A 156 -0.59 -9.49 14.54
CA GLY A 156 -0.63 -10.91 14.20
C GLY A 156 -1.39 -11.15 12.91
N THR A 157 -2.59 -10.58 12.81
CA THR A 157 -3.44 -10.63 11.61
C THR A 157 -2.74 -9.94 10.44
N ALA A 158 -2.15 -8.76 10.64
CA ALA A 158 -1.42 -8.05 9.58
C ALA A 158 -0.29 -8.91 9.00
N ARG A 159 0.48 -9.60 9.85
CA ARG A 159 1.56 -10.51 9.42
C ARG A 159 1.02 -11.69 8.61
N ALA A 160 -0.07 -12.29 9.06
CA ALA A 160 -0.70 -13.40 8.32
C ALA A 160 -1.20 -12.97 6.93
N VAL A 161 -1.87 -11.82 6.85
CA VAL A 161 -2.38 -11.22 5.60
C VAL A 161 -1.23 -10.93 4.63
N VAL A 162 -0.19 -10.24 5.09
CA VAL A 162 0.99 -9.95 4.25
C VAL A 162 1.63 -11.24 3.76
N GLY A 163 1.74 -12.26 4.62
CA GLY A 163 2.27 -13.57 4.23
C GLY A 163 1.46 -14.24 3.11
N VAL A 164 0.12 -14.18 3.14
CA VAL A 164 -0.75 -14.69 2.07
C VAL A 164 -0.47 -13.95 0.76
N LEU A 165 -0.46 -12.62 0.80
CA LEU A 165 -0.29 -11.76 -0.36
C LEU A 165 1.10 -11.96 -1.01
N VAL A 166 2.17 -12.00 -0.21
CA VAL A 166 3.54 -12.21 -0.69
C VAL A 166 3.71 -13.59 -1.32
N ARG A 167 3.06 -14.63 -0.77
CA ARG A 167 3.09 -15.97 -1.39
C ARG A 167 2.50 -15.98 -2.80
N ALA A 168 1.44 -15.21 -3.04
CA ALA A 168 0.79 -15.13 -4.34
C ALA A 168 1.63 -14.41 -5.42
N LEU A 169 2.60 -13.59 -5.04
CA LEU A 169 3.45 -12.87 -5.99
C LEU A 169 4.44 -13.80 -6.70
N ALA A 170 4.67 -13.59 -7.98
CA ALA A 170 5.76 -14.24 -8.72
C ALA A 170 7.14 -13.77 -8.25
N PRO A 171 8.21 -14.57 -8.47
CA PRO A 171 9.59 -14.07 -8.36
C PRO A 171 9.81 -12.83 -9.24
N GLY A 172 10.65 -11.91 -8.80
CA GLY A 172 10.82 -10.60 -9.43
C GLY A 172 9.86 -9.52 -8.97
N SER A 173 8.93 -9.87 -8.07
CA SER A 173 7.94 -8.95 -7.50
C SER A 173 8.49 -8.14 -6.33
N TYR A 174 7.74 -7.10 -5.96
CA TYR A 174 8.08 -6.21 -4.87
C TYR A 174 6.93 -6.05 -3.87
N LEU A 175 7.29 -5.82 -2.63
CA LEU A 175 6.39 -5.38 -1.56
C LEU A 175 6.83 -4.00 -1.08
N VAL A 176 5.92 -3.05 -1.01
CA VAL A 176 6.11 -1.72 -0.41
C VAL A 176 5.16 -1.58 0.77
N VAL A 177 5.68 -1.31 1.95
CA VAL A 177 4.89 -1.11 3.17
C VAL A 177 5.24 0.22 3.80
N THR A 178 4.24 0.95 4.25
CA THR A 178 4.41 2.04 5.20
C THR A 178 3.45 1.89 6.37
N ALA A 179 3.92 2.22 7.58
CA ALA A 179 3.13 2.21 8.80
C ALA A 179 3.54 3.38 9.70
N ALA A 180 2.66 3.87 10.55
CA ALA A 180 3.07 4.78 11.61
C ALA A 180 3.81 4.00 12.70
N ALA A 181 4.84 4.61 13.29
CA ALA A 181 5.55 4.03 14.42
C ALA A 181 4.61 3.94 15.63
N GLY A 182 4.39 2.72 16.15
CA GLY A 182 3.35 2.45 17.14
C GLY A 182 3.48 3.24 18.44
N GLU A 183 4.71 3.56 18.85
CA GLU A 183 5.00 4.35 20.06
C GLU A 183 4.54 5.82 19.93
N SER A 184 4.45 6.34 18.71
CA SER A 184 4.08 7.74 18.43
C SER A 184 2.57 7.92 18.25
N VAL A 185 1.79 6.84 18.12
CA VAL A 185 0.36 6.93 17.80
C VAL A 185 -0.49 6.99 19.06
N ALA A 186 -1.00 8.15 19.39
CA ALA A 186 -1.91 8.38 20.54
C ALA A 186 -3.40 8.16 20.18
N LEU A 187 -3.70 7.42 19.11
CA LEU A 187 -5.07 7.16 18.67
C LEU A 187 -5.70 5.98 19.44
N PRO A 188 -7.05 6.00 19.64
CA PRO A 188 -7.74 4.87 20.27
C PRO A 188 -7.54 3.56 19.50
N GLU A 189 -7.37 2.45 20.21
CA GLU A 189 -7.23 1.11 19.62
C GLU A 189 -8.43 0.72 18.73
N SER A 190 -9.63 1.20 19.05
CA SER A 190 -10.83 1.02 18.22
C SER A 190 -10.74 1.67 16.83
N VAL A 191 -9.82 2.60 16.63
CA VAL A 191 -9.58 3.31 15.35
C VAL A 191 -8.26 2.85 14.73
N TRP A 192 -7.28 2.49 15.56
CA TRP A 192 -5.91 2.14 15.18
C TRP A 192 -5.42 0.93 15.99
N PRO A 193 -5.93 -0.27 15.73
CA PRO A 193 -5.53 -1.49 16.46
C PRO A 193 -4.08 -1.90 16.18
N GLY A 194 -3.57 -1.64 14.96
CA GLY A 194 -2.23 -2.02 14.55
C GLY A 194 -1.16 -1.03 15.01
N ARG A 195 -0.53 -1.32 16.15
CA ARG A 195 0.65 -0.59 16.64
C ARG A 195 1.88 -1.39 16.28
N PHE A 196 2.65 -0.90 15.33
CA PHE A 196 3.83 -1.60 14.80
C PHE A 196 5.11 -1.01 15.37
N ALA A 197 6.00 -1.89 15.83
CA ALA A 197 7.40 -1.59 16.06
C ALA A 197 8.23 -1.86 14.80
N ALA A 198 9.50 -1.48 14.80
CA ALA A 198 10.41 -1.74 13.70
C ALA A 198 10.54 -3.24 13.37
N ASP A 199 10.54 -4.09 14.39
CA ASP A 199 10.60 -5.56 14.24
C ASP A 199 9.34 -6.13 13.58
N ASP A 200 8.17 -5.55 13.87
CA ASP A 200 6.93 -5.93 13.16
C ASP A 200 7.03 -5.62 11.68
N LEU A 201 7.52 -4.42 11.34
CA LEU A 201 7.76 -4.05 9.94
C LEU A 201 8.75 -5.00 9.28
N ALA A 202 9.87 -5.30 9.94
CA ALA A 202 10.88 -6.23 9.43
C ALA A 202 10.27 -7.62 9.14
N SER A 203 9.33 -8.08 9.99
CA SER A 203 8.66 -9.36 9.81
C SER A 203 7.80 -9.45 8.54
N PHE A 204 7.28 -8.32 8.02
CA PHE A 204 6.51 -8.29 6.77
C PHE A 204 7.38 -8.60 5.55
N PHE A 205 8.69 -8.41 5.65
CA PHE A 205 9.65 -8.69 4.58
C PHE A 205 10.33 -10.06 4.71
N ALA A 206 9.80 -10.96 5.56
CA ALA A 206 10.35 -12.31 5.70
C ALA A 206 10.36 -13.04 4.34
N GLY A 207 11.55 -13.50 3.93
CA GLY A 207 11.75 -14.16 2.63
C GLY A 207 11.85 -13.23 1.42
N LEU A 208 11.96 -11.93 1.65
CA LEU A 208 12.23 -10.90 0.64
C LEU A 208 13.61 -10.27 0.89
N ASP A 209 14.29 -9.91 -0.19
CA ASP A 209 15.53 -9.13 -0.10
C ASP A 209 15.19 -7.66 0.19
N PRO A 210 15.81 -7.02 1.19
CA PRO A 210 15.56 -5.60 1.47
C PRO A 210 15.96 -4.71 0.29
N VAL A 211 15.11 -3.75 -0.03
CA VAL A 211 15.39 -2.73 -1.06
C VAL A 211 15.73 -1.41 -0.36
N PRO A 212 16.88 -0.76 -0.67
CA PRO A 212 17.21 0.55 -0.10
C PRO A 212 16.14 1.62 -0.41
N PRO A 213 15.94 2.60 0.51
CA PRO A 213 16.80 2.97 1.63
C PRO A 213 16.56 2.21 2.94
N GLY A 214 15.77 1.14 2.95
CA GLY A 214 15.44 0.42 4.18
C GLY A 214 14.38 1.14 5.02
N VAL A 215 14.30 0.77 6.31
CA VAL A 215 13.37 1.39 7.26
C VAL A 215 13.80 2.82 7.53
N ASN A 216 12.89 3.78 7.35
CA ASN A 216 13.15 5.19 7.62
C ASN A 216 12.68 5.56 9.03
N GLU A 217 13.50 6.32 9.76
CA GLU A 217 13.21 6.82 11.10
C GLU A 217 12.65 8.25 11.03
N GLY A 218 11.44 8.46 11.47
CA GLY A 218 10.83 9.79 11.46
C GLY A 218 9.31 9.77 11.66
N GLY A 219 8.82 9.07 12.70
CA GLY A 219 7.38 8.93 12.99
C GLY A 219 6.64 8.01 12.03
N ILE A 220 7.30 7.54 10.96
CA ILE A 220 6.80 6.57 9.99
C ILE A 220 7.81 5.43 9.82
N LEU A 221 7.30 4.22 9.87
CA LEU A 221 8.02 3.01 9.49
C LEU A 221 7.73 2.74 8.01
N CYS A 222 8.76 2.55 7.20
CA CYS A 222 8.58 2.23 5.79
C CYS A 222 9.69 1.30 5.31
N GLY A 223 9.36 0.45 4.34
CA GLY A 223 10.28 -0.49 3.75
C GLY A 223 9.80 -0.99 2.41
N ALA A 224 10.73 -1.51 1.62
CA ALA A 224 10.44 -2.25 0.41
C ALA A 224 11.27 -3.53 0.39
N GLY A 225 10.69 -4.60 -0.16
CA GLY A 225 11.33 -5.90 -0.29
C GLY A 225 11.17 -6.46 -1.71
N PHE A 226 12.17 -7.17 -2.17
CA PHE A 226 12.23 -7.82 -3.47
C PHE A 226 12.11 -9.33 -3.32
N LYS A 227 11.22 -9.96 -4.06
CA LYS A 227 11.07 -11.41 -4.11
C LYS A 227 12.04 -11.98 -5.15
N ALA A 228 13.21 -12.42 -4.70
CA ALA A 228 14.21 -12.99 -5.58
C ALA A 228 13.66 -14.23 -6.32
N PRO A 229 14.10 -14.50 -7.57
CA PRO A 229 13.91 -15.80 -8.20
C PRO A 229 14.52 -16.90 -7.35
N ALA A 230 13.89 -18.09 -7.32
CA ALA A 230 14.52 -19.24 -6.72
C ALA A 230 15.89 -19.44 -7.40
N ALA A 231 16.95 -19.68 -6.61
CA ALA A 231 18.27 -19.99 -7.17
C ALA A 231 18.16 -21.28 -7.99
N GLU A 232 18.05 -21.17 -9.29
CA GLU A 232 18.30 -22.30 -10.19
C GLU A 232 19.76 -22.69 -9.96
N GLY A 233 20.02 -23.98 -9.75
CA GLY A 233 21.29 -24.53 -9.34
C GLY A 233 22.49 -23.83 -9.99
N ALA A 234 23.36 -23.29 -9.14
CA ALA A 234 24.43 -22.37 -9.45
C ALA A 234 25.31 -22.83 -10.60
N VAL A 235 25.02 -22.35 -11.80
CA VAL A 235 26.07 -22.18 -12.83
C VAL A 235 26.57 -20.75 -12.61
N ALA A 236 27.78 -20.66 -12.10
CA ALA A 236 28.45 -19.38 -11.80
C ALA A 236 28.67 -18.59 -13.09
N THR A 237 27.73 -17.71 -13.42
CA THR A 237 27.95 -16.58 -14.31
C THR A 237 27.88 -15.32 -13.47
N GLY A 238 29.05 -14.72 -13.22
CA GLY A 238 29.25 -13.59 -12.31
C GLY A 238 28.45 -12.33 -12.68
N ARG A 239 27.22 -12.28 -12.22
CA ARG A 239 26.42 -11.08 -12.10
C ARG A 239 25.58 -11.14 -10.82
N THR A 240 26.24 -11.01 -9.69
CA THR A 240 25.62 -10.71 -8.40
C THR A 240 25.51 -9.19 -8.29
N GLY A 241 24.46 -8.62 -8.85
CA GLY A 241 24.12 -7.23 -8.66
C GLY A 241 22.60 -7.13 -8.59
N THR A 242 22.07 -6.85 -7.40
CA THR A 242 20.70 -6.34 -7.32
C THR A 242 20.62 -5.07 -8.17
N PRO A 243 19.49 -4.74 -8.82
CA PRO A 243 19.35 -3.55 -9.67
C PRO A 243 19.66 -2.21 -9.00
N TRP A 244 20.02 -2.22 -7.72
CA TRP A 244 20.15 -1.05 -6.84
C TRP A 244 21.58 -0.74 -6.40
N THR A 245 22.64 -1.37 -6.97
CA THR A 245 24.04 -1.11 -6.62
C THR A 245 24.72 -0.06 -7.48
N ARG A 246 23.98 0.97 -7.92
CA ARG A 246 24.58 2.22 -8.44
C ARG A 246 23.78 3.40 -7.96
#